data_7306e04e592745b1aedc51d81507099c
#
_entry.id   7306e04e592745b1aedc51d81507099c
#
_cell.length_a   1.000
_cell.length_b   1.000
_cell.length_c   1.000
_cell.angle_alpha   90.00
_cell.angle_beta   90.00
_cell.angle_gamma   90.00
#
_symmetry.space_group_name_H-M   'P 1'
#
loop_
_entity.id
_entity.type
_entity.pdbx_description
1 polymer ?
#
loop_
_entity_poly.entity_id
_entity_poly.type
_entity_poly.pdbx_seq_one_letter_code
_entity_poly.pdbx_strand_id
1 'polypeptide(L)'
;IFIVTDSQVPVWLDTTNPKVKIIDHKDIMPSECLPCFNSALIEHFLYKIPGLSEHFIYANDDMYINRNVTRGTFFAEDGFPIVRLNRRPLRKLSLWFKERILGRKLSNYVITIRNSAEIVEKKYGKYFGGKTHHNIDAYLRSDYEHAGNVFKKEIEATYSNHVRSANDIQRNMYSYVALAEKRAH
;
A
#
# COMPACT_ATOMS: atom_id res chain seq x y z
N ILE A 1 8.02 0.81 -16.60
CA ILE A 1 7.64 -0.22 -15.62
C ILE A 1 8.81 -0.39 -14.67
N PHE A 2 8.53 -0.35 -13.37
CA PHE A 2 9.51 -0.67 -12.33
C PHE A 2 9.15 -2.02 -11.72
N ILE A 3 10.14 -2.91 -11.60
CA ILE A 3 9.99 -4.22 -10.95
C ILE A 3 10.88 -4.19 -9.72
N VAL A 4 10.26 -4.24 -8.55
CA VAL A 4 10.96 -4.19 -7.26
C VAL A 4 11.25 -5.62 -6.82
N THR A 5 12.52 -5.92 -6.56
CA THR A 5 13.00 -7.28 -6.22
C THR A 5 14.08 -7.22 -5.14
N ASP A 6 14.42 -8.38 -4.58
CA ASP A 6 15.57 -8.56 -3.68
C ASP A 6 16.74 -9.16 -4.47
N SER A 7 17.48 -8.31 -5.19
CA SER A 7 18.66 -8.68 -6.00
C SER A 7 18.39 -9.79 -7.05
N GLN A 8 17.14 -9.93 -7.49
CA GLN A 8 16.72 -10.96 -8.44
C GLN A 8 16.34 -10.32 -9.78
N VAL A 9 16.78 -10.96 -10.87
CA VAL A 9 16.37 -10.62 -12.23
C VAL A 9 15.77 -11.86 -12.86
N PRO A 10 14.46 -11.85 -13.22
CA PRO A 10 13.84 -12.98 -13.89
C PRO A 10 14.55 -13.27 -15.23
N VAL A 11 14.91 -14.54 -15.47
CA VAL A 11 15.68 -14.94 -16.65
C VAL A 11 14.96 -14.66 -17.99
N TRP A 12 13.65 -14.56 -17.95
CA TRP A 12 12.79 -14.27 -19.12
C TRP A 12 12.60 -12.76 -19.36
N LEU A 13 13.07 -11.91 -18.45
CA LEU A 13 12.86 -10.47 -18.54
C LEU A 13 13.89 -9.82 -19.46
N ASP A 14 13.43 -9.13 -20.50
CA ASP A 14 14.28 -8.29 -21.34
C ASP A 14 14.65 -6.99 -20.60
N THR A 15 15.81 -7.01 -19.95
CA THR A 15 16.36 -5.84 -19.22
C THR A 15 16.97 -4.79 -20.15
N THR A 16 17.11 -5.06 -21.46
CA THR A 16 17.59 -4.08 -22.45
C THR A 16 16.47 -3.13 -22.87
N ASN A 17 15.21 -3.46 -22.60
CA ASN A 17 14.08 -2.62 -22.90
C ASN A 17 14.10 -1.38 -21.97
N PRO A 18 14.26 -0.14 -22.52
CA PRO A 18 14.36 1.08 -21.70
C PRO A 18 13.10 1.41 -20.89
N LYS A 19 11.97 0.76 -21.20
CA LYS A 19 10.70 0.91 -20.46
C LYS A 19 10.63 0.04 -19.23
N VAL A 20 11.58 -0.86 -19.00
CA VAL A 20 11.63 -1.76 -17.86
C VAL A 20 12.85 -1.48 -17.01
N LYS A 21 12.66 -1.31 -15.71
CA LYS A 21 13.77 -1.08 -14.77
C LYS A 21 13.59 -2.00 -13.56
N ILE A 22 14.66 -2.67 -13.18
CA ILE A 22 14.74 -3.41 -11.92
C ILE A 22 15.16 -2.43 -10.82
N ILE A 23 14.49 -2.48 -9.71
CA ILE A 23 14.77 -1.73 -8.49
C ILE A 23 15.04 -2.73 -7.38
N ASP A 24 16.21 -2.67 -6.80
CA ASP A 24 16.55 -3.52 -5.66
C ASP A 24 15.97 -2.91 -4.36
N HIS A 25 15.59 -3.74 -3.40
CA HIS A 25 15.14 -3.29 -2.09
C HIS A 25 16.12 -2.30 -1.45
N LYS A 26 17.43 -2.55 -1.54
CA LYS A 26 18.50 -1.67 -1.00
C LYS A 26 18.53 -0.27 -1.61
N ASP A 27 17.96 -0.09 -2.83
CA ASP A 27 17.95 1.21 -3.50
C ASP A 27 16.88 2.15 -2.94
N ILE A 28 15.86 1.61 -2.26
CA ILE A 28 14.71 2.36 -1.78
C ILE A 28 14.48 2.23 -0.27
N MET A 29 14.96 1.16 0.37
CA MET A 29 14.73 0.86 1.78
C MET A 29 15.93 1.19 2.66
N PRO A 30 15.72 1.60 3.93
CA PRO A 30 16.79 1.70 4.91
C PRO A 30 17.45 0.35 5.18
N SER A 31 18.75 0.37 5.50
CA SER A 31 19.54 -0.85 5.75
C SER A 31 19.00 -1.70 6.90
N GLU A 32 18.42 -1.06 7.93
CA GLU A 32 17.81 -1.74 9.08
C GLU A 32 16.53 -2.53 8.72
N CYS A 33 15.94 -2.28 7.54
CA CYS A 33 14.80 -3.04 7.04
C CYS A 33 15.20 -4.29 6.25
N LEU A 34 16.51 -4.48 5.98
CA LEU A 34 17.01 -5.53 5.09
C LEU A 34 17.62 -6.70 5.86
N PRO A 35 17.57 -7.94 5.33
CA PRO A 35 16.75 -8.37 4.18
C PRO A 35 15.26 -8.34 4.51
N CYS A 36 14.39 -8.04 3.53
CA CYS A 36 12.96 -7.88 3.76
C CYS A 36 12.12 -8.84 2.91
N PHE A 37 11.30 -9.66 3.58
CA PHE A 37 10.30 -10.56 2.98
C PHE A 37 8.86 -10.13 3.31
N ASN A 38 8.70 -8.88 3.77
CA ASN A 38 7.44 -8.28 4.18
C ASN A 38 6.97 -7.26 3.15
N SER A 39 6.05 -7.66 2.26
CA SER A 39 5.50 -6.77 1.24
C SER A 39 4.87 -5.50 1.83
N ALA A 40 4.23 -5.58 3.01
CA ALA A 40 3.65 -4.41 3.66
C ALA A 40 4.72 -3.36 4.01
N LEU A 41 5.91 -3.79 4.44
CA LEU A 41 7.03 -2.90 4.72
C LEU A 41 7.67 -2.36 3.43
N ILE A 42 7.91 -3.22 2.43
CA ILE A 42 8.48 -2.81 1.13
C ILE A 42 7.61 -1.73 0.48
N GLU A 43 6.30 -1.91 0.50
CA GLU A 43 5.34 -0.99 -0.10
C GLU A 43 5.43 0.44 0.46
N HIS A 44 5.90 0.65 1.69
CA HIS A 44 6.08 1.99 2.26
C HIS A 44 7.17 2.83 1.57
N PHE A 45 8.06 2.21 0.81
CA PHE A 45 9.20 2.87 0.19
C PHE A 45 9.06 3.10 -1.32
N LEU A 46 7.94 2.73 -1.93
CA LEU A 46 7.73 2.84 -3.38
C LEU A 46 7.92 4.26 -3.93
N TYR A 47 7.57 5.29 -3.16
CA TYR A 47 7.74 6.68 -3.57
C TYR A 47 9.20 7.09 -3.78
N LYS A 48 10.15 6.32 -3.22
CA LYS A 48 11.60 6.55 -3.36
C LYS A 48 12.18 5.98 -4.64
N ILE A 49 11.41 5.26 -5.46
CA ILE A 49 11.89 4.70 -6.72
C ILE A 49 12.40 5.82 -7.63
N PRO A 50 13.68 5.78 -8.05
CA PRO A 50 14.26 6.81 -8.91
C PRO A 50 13.55 6.90 -10.26
N GLY A 51 13.02 8.10 -10.58
CA GLY A 51 12.28 8.34 -11.82
C GLY A 51 10.82 7.88 -11.81
N LEU A 52 10.26 7.51 -10.64
CA LEU A 52 8.83 7.25 -10.52
C LEU A 52 8.04 8.52 -10.85
N SER A 53 7.05 8.38 -11.73
CA SER A 53 6.17 9.48 -12.13
C SER A 53 5.27 9.93 -10.96
N GLU A 54 4.78 11.17 -11.03
CA GLU A 54 3.80 11.68 -10.06
C GLU A 54 2.56 10.80 -10.01
N HIS A 55 1.97 10.50 -11.16
CA HIS A 55 0.89 9.53 -11.28
C HIS A 55 1.50 8.14 -11.50
N PHE A 56 1.25 7.23 -10.59
CA PHE A 56 1.71 5.85 -10.76
C PHE A 56 0.62 4.86 -10.36
N ILE A 57 0.72 3.67 -10.90
CA ILE A 57 -0.12 2.53 -10.52
C ILE A 57 0.76 1.44 -9.90
N TYR A 58 0.22 0.78 -8.90
CA TYR A 58 0.86 -0.32 -8.22
C TYR A 58 0.08 -1.63 -8.45
N ALA A 59 0.80 -2.69 -8.78
CA ALA A 59 0.29 -4.03 -8.89
C ALA A 59 1.21 -5.03 -8.18
N ASN A 60 0.65 -6.08 -7.58
CA ASN A 60 1.41 -7.24 -7.16
C ASN A 60 1.69 -8.14 -8.37
N ASP A 61 2.59 -9.10 -8.21
CA ASP A 61 3.01 -10.08 -9.22
C ASP A 61 1.88 -11.01 -9.70
N ASP A 62 0.82 -11.15 -8.91
CA ASP A 62 -0.37 -11.97 -9.22
C ASP A 62 -1.54 -11.16 -9.82
N MET A 63 -1.34 -9.89 -10.18
CA MET A 63 -2.37 -9.02 -10.74
C MET A 63 -2.21 -8.82 -12.24
N TYR A 64 -3.32 -8.97 -12.97
CA TYR A 64 -3.34 -8.85 -14.43
C TYR A 64 -4.42 -7.89 -14.90
N ILE A 65 -4.11 -7.11 -15.95
CA ILE A 65 -5.09 -6.31 -16.68
C ILE A 65 -5.70 -7.21 -17.76
N ASN A 66 -6.96 -7.59 -17.61
CA ASN A 66 -7.66 -8.51 -18.50
C ASN A 66 -8.55 -7.82 -19.54
N ARG A 67 -8.50 -6.48 -19.61
CA ARG A 67 -9.24 -5.67 -20.58
C ARG A 67 -8.52 -4.35 -20.83
N ASN A 68 -8.88 -3.67 -21.91
CA ASN A 68 -8.35 -2.33 -22.18
C ASN A 68 -8.71 -1.39 -21.03
N VAL A 69 -7.73 -0.65 -20.56
CA VAL A 69 -7.87 0.38 -19.52
C VAL A 69 -7.36 1.71 -20.07
N THR A 70 -7.92 2.81 -19.57
CA THR A 70 -7.50 4.16 -19.88
C THR A 70 -7.00 4.85 -18.60
N ARG A 71 -6.42 6.05 -18.73
CA ARG A 71 -6.07 6.88 -17.58
C ARG A 71 -7.28 7.09 -16.66
N GLY A 72 -8.48 7.34 -17.21
CA GLY A 72 -9.72 7.52 -16.45
C GLY A 72 -10.18 6.29 -15.67
N THR A 73 -9.56 5.11 -15.90
CA THR A 73 -9.78 3.94 -15.04
C THR A 73 -9.14 4.12 -13.66
N PHE A 74 -8.07 4.89 -13.58
CA PHE A 74 -7.23 5.01 -12.37
C PHE A 74 -7.24 6.42 -11.76
N PHE A 75 -7.44 7.45 -12.59
CA PHE A 75 -7.40 8.84 -12.17
C PHE A 75 -8.62 9.59 -12.70
N ALA A 76 -9.22 10.40 -11.86
CA ALA A 76 -10.32 11.29 -12.24
C ALA A 76 -9.83 12.45 -13.13
N GLU A 77 -10.76 13.28 -13.62
CA GLU A 77 -10.43 14.42 -14.50
C GLU A 77 -9.53 15.45 -13.83
N ASP A 78 -9.69 15.66 -12.51
CA ASP A 78 -8.86 16.53 -11.69
C ASP A 78 -7.47 15.95 -11.39
N GLY A 79 -7.17 14.75 -11.86
CA GLY A 79 -5.90 14.05 -11.69
C GLY A 79 -5.77 13.26 -10.40
N PHE A 80 -6.75 13.29 -9.50
CA PHE A 80 -6.70 12.51 -8.27
C PHE A 80 -6.97 11.02 -8.51
N PRO A 81 -6.39 10.13 -7.69
CA PRO A 81 -6.59 8.70 -7.83
C PRO A 81 -8.03 8.28 -7.48
N ILE A 82 -8.54 7.28 -8.19
CA ILE A 82 -9.81 6.64 -7.91
C ILE A 82 -9.55 5.44 -6.99
N VAL A 83 -9.95 5.59 -5.73
CA VAL A 83 -9.78 4.55 -4.70
C VAL A 83 -10.96 3.58 -4.71
N ARG A 84 -10.67 2.29 -4.88
CA ARG A 84 -11.69 1.23 -4.89
C ARG A 84 -11.69 0.47 -3.57
N LEU A 85 -12.68 0.74 -2.73
CA LEU A 85 -12.85 0.05 -1.46
C LEU A 85 -13.94 -1.03 -1.55
N ASN A 86 -13.75 -2.11 -0.81
CA ASN A 86 -14.74 -3.18 -0.71
C ASN A 86 -16.06 -2.63 -0.11
N ARG A 87 -17.20 -3.03 -0.67
CA ARG A 87 -18.53 -2.64 -0.19
C ARG A 87 -18.88 -3.15 1.21
N ARG A 88 -18.16 -4.17 1.70
CA ARG A 88 -18.33 -4.71 3.06
C ARG A 88 -17.18 -4.23 3.95
N PRO A 89 -17.27 -3.02 4.51
CA PRO A 89 -16.23 -2.48 5.34
C PRO A 89 -16.04 -3.31 6.62
N LEU A 90 -14.82 -3.42 7.06
CA LEU A 90 -14.47 -3.99 8.36
C LEU A 90 -14.86 -2.98 9.45
N ARG A 91 -16.12 -3.02 9.89
CA ARG A 91 -16.60 -2.11 10.93
C ARG A 91 -15.90 -2.41 12.25
N LYS A 92 -15.36 -1.37 12.89
CA LYS A 92 -14.64 -1.46 14.16
C LYS A 92 -15.41 -2.26 15.21
N LEU A 93 -16.72 -1.95 15.38
CA LEU A 93 -17.60 -2.64 16.31
C LEU A 93 -17.79 -4.13 15.96
N SER A 94 -17.89 -4.49 14.68
CA SER A 94 -18.05 -5.89 14.27
C SER A 94 -16.78 -6.71 14.46
N LEU A 95 -15.61 -6.10 14.31
CA LEU A 95 -14.32 -6.75 14.60
C LEU A 95 -14.18 -6.97 16.10
N TRP A 96 -14.46 -5.96 16.91
CA TRP A 96 -14.47 -6.05 18.36
C TRP A 96 -15.41 -7.15 18.84
N PHE A 97 -16.65 -7.22 18.32
CA PHE A 97 -17.63 -8.26 18.67
C PHE A 97 -17.11 -9.66 18.33
N LYS A 98 -16.51 -9.83 17.15
CA LYS A 98 -15.92 -11.12 16.74
C LYS A 98 -14.81 -11.58 17.69
N GLU A 99 -13.92 -10.69 18.09
CA GLU A 99 -12.81 -11.01 18.98
C GLU A 99 -13.29 -11.23 20.42
N ARG A 100 -14.04 -10.27 20.98
CA ARG A 100 -14.37 -10.25 22.42
C ARG A 100 -15.57 -11.12 22.80
N ILE A 101 -16.56 -11.20 21.94
CA ILE A 101 -17.81 -11.92 22.27
C ILE A 101 -17.79 -13.33 21.66
N LEU A 102 -17.35 -13.46 20.38
CA LEU A 102 -17.33 -14.75 19.71
C LEU A 102 -16.01 -15.52 19.86
N GLY A 103 -15.00 -14.95 20.53
CA GLY A 103 -13.69 -15.57 20.72
C GLY A 103 -12.95 -15.93 19.41
N ARG A 104 -13.33 -15.30 18.28
CA ARG A 104 -12.74 -15.60 16.97
C ARG A 104 -11.44 -14.85 16.78
N LYS A 105 -10.35 -15.57 16.48
CA LYS A 105 -9.09 -14.95 16.08
C LYS A 105 -9.26 -14.29 14.71
N LEU A 106 -8.86 -13.03 14.59
CA LEU A 106 -8.75 -12.35 13.30
C LEU A 106 -7.47 -12.82 12.60
N SER A 107 -7.50 -12.87 11.27
CA SER A 107 -6.26 -13.09 10.50
C SER A 107 -5.33 -11.87 10.62
N ASN A 108 -4.02 -12.10 10.51
CA ASN A 108 -3.03 -11.01 10.51
C ASN A 108 -3.35 -9.94 9.46
N TYR A 109 -3.81 -10.34 8.28
CA TYR A 109 -4.22 -9.42 7.22
C TYR A 109 -5.35 -8.46 7.65
N VAL A 110 -6.37 -8.97 8.36
CA VAL A 110 -7.47 -8.12 8.88
C VAL A 110 -6.96 -7.19 9.98
N ILE A 111 -6.06 -7.69 10.84
CA ILE A 111 -5.46 -6.89 11.93
C ILE A 111 -4.66 -5.73 11.34
N THR A 112 -3.80 -5.99 10.35
CA THR A 112 -2.94 -4.97 9.75
C THR A 112 -3.72 -3.90 8.96
N ILE A 113 -4.85 -4.27 8.31
CA ILE A 113 -5.77 -3.29 7.72
C ILE A 113 -6.44 -2.44 8.81
N ARG A 114 -6.85 -3.05 9.92
CA ARG A 114 -7.39 -2.33 11.08
C ARG A 114 -6.38 -1.33 11.64
N ASN A 115 -5.12 -1.74 11.81
CA ASN A 115 -4.03 -0.86 12.26
C ASN A 115 -3.93 0.39 11.38
N SER A 116 -3.94 0.20 10.05
CA SER A 116 -3.91 1.30 9.08
C SER A 116 -5.12 2.25 9.23
N ALA A 117 -6.30 1.70 9.44
CA ALA A 117 -7.52 2.50 9.63
C ALA A 117 -7.52 3.26 10.97
N GLU A 118 -7.01 2.64 12.04
CA GLU A 118 -6.97 3.23 13.39
C GLU A 118 -5.97 4.39 13.50
N ILE A 119 -4.79 4.30 12.87
CA ILE A 119 -3.83 5.42 12.88
C ILE A 119 -4.38 6.62 12.09
N VAL A 120 -5.07 6.37 10.96
CA VAL A 120 -5.73 7.41 10.17
C VAL A 120 -6.91 8.02 10.95
N GLU A 121 -7.74 7.20 11.61
CA GLU A 121 -8.82 7.69 12.48
C GLU A 121 -8.27 8.59 13.60
N LYS A 122 -7.19 8.18 14.25
CA LYS A 122 -6.55 8.97 15.32
C LYS A 122 -6.11 10.35 14.84
N LYS A 123 -5.61 10.44 13.60
CA LYS A 123 -5.10 11.69 13.02
C LYS A 123 -6.20 12.57 12.43
N TYR A 124 -7.15 11.96 11.70
CA TYR A 124 -8.14 12.69 10.87
C TYR A 124 -9.58 12.60 11.41
N GLY A 125 -9.81 11.87 12.50
CA GLY A 125 -11.14 11.70 13.08
C GLY A 125 -12.10 10.82 12.27
N LYS A 126 -11.61 10.13 11.22
CA LYS A 126 -12.44 9.31 10.33
C LYS A 126 -11.89 7.89 10.19
N TYR A 127 -12.70 6.90 10.55
CA TYR A 127 -12.36 5.49 10.40
C TYR A 127 -12.76 4.98 9.01
N PHE A 128 -11.78 4.48 8.25
CA PHE A 128 -11.99 3.84 6.96
C PHE A 128 -11.94 2.32 7.12
N GLY A 129 -13.10 1.67 7.18
CA GLY A 129 -13.18 0.22 7.34
C GLY A 129 -13.17 -0.58 6.03
N GLY A 130 -13.23 0.10 4.89
CA GLY A 130 -13.19 -0.54 3.58
C GLY A 130 -11.75 -0.89 3.20
N LYS A 131 -11.45 -2.17 3.00
CA LYS A 131 -10.16 -2.58 2.44
C LYS A 131 -10.15 -2.35 0.93
N THR A 132 -8.99 -2.02 0.36
CA THR A 132 -8.82 -2.01 -1.08
C THR A 132 -9.10 -3.40 -1.65
N HIS A 133 -9.68 -3.46 -2.84
CA HIS A 133 -9.77 -4.72 -3.55
C HIS A 133 -8.36 -5.26 -3.82
N HIS A 134 -8.23 -6.57 -3.97
CA HIS A 134 -7.03 -7.18 -4.54
C HIS A 134 -6.99 -6.82 -6.02
N ASN A 135 -6.43 -5.65 -6.30
CA ASN A 135 -6.53 -4.98 -7.60
C ASN A 135 -5.34 -4.03 -7.77
N ILE A 136 -5.17 -3.53 -8.99
CA ILE A 136 -4.20 -2.47 -9.30
C ILE A 136 -4.72 -1.15 -8.73
N ASP A 137 -3.91 -0.51 -7.89
CA ASP A 137 -4.24 0.73 -7.20
C ASP A 137 -3.45 1.91 -7.79
N ALA A 138 -4.08 3.09 -7.78
CA ALA A 138 -3.49 4.33 -8.27
C ALA A 138 -3.09 5.26 -7.12
N TYR A 139 -1.98 5.97 -7.31
CA TYR A 139 -1.44 6.91 -6.33
C TYR A 139 -0.80 8.12 -6.99
N LEU A 140 -0.71 9.22 -6.24
CA LEU A 140 0.21 10.32 -6.50
C LEU A 140 1.46 10.11 -5.65
N ARG A 141 2.64 10.25 -6.23
CA ARG A 141 3.92 10.05 -5.54
C ARG A 141 4.09 11.04 -4.38
N SER A 142 3.71 12.31 -4.60
CA SER A 142 3.77 13.35 -3.58
C SER A 142 2.83 13.07 -2.40
N ASP A 143 1.61 12.57 -2.65
CA ASP A 143 0.67 12.20 -1.58
C ASP A 143 1.15 10.97 -0.82
N TYR A 144 1.78 10.03 -1.52
CA TYR A 144 2.36 8.85 -0.91
C TYR A 144 3.51 9.23 0.04
N GLU A 145 4.43 10.09 -0.41
CA GLU A 145 5.51 10.64 0.41
C GLU A 145 4.98 11.44 1.60
N HIS A 146 3.98 12.31 1.36
CA HIS A 146 3.33 13.07 2.42
C HIS A 146 2.74 12.17 3.50
N ALA A 147 1.93 11.18 3.14
CA ALA A 147 1.33 10.26 4.09
C ALA A 147 2.38 9.42 4.83
N GLY A 148 3.44 9.00 4.14
CA GLY A 148 4.60 8.34 4.75
C GLY A 148 5.28 9.20 5.82
N ASN A 149 5.41 10.51 5.58
CA ASN A 149 5.97 11.46 6.54
C ASN A 149 5.01 11.72 7.72
N VAL A 150 3.71 11.81 7.48
CA VAL A 150 2.69 11.99 8.53
C VAL A 150 2.70 10.83 9.53
N PHE A 151 2.88 9.59 9.05
CA PHE A 151 2.88 8.36 9.85
C PHE A 151 4.27 7.74 9.99
N LYS A 152 5.32 8.57 9.88
CA LYS A 152 6.71 8.12 9.93
C LYS A 152 7.01 7.27 11.16
N LYS A 153 6.57 7.71 12.33
CA LYS A 153 6.83 7.00 13.61
C LYS A 153 6.16 5.61 13.64
N GLU A 154 4.95 5.52 13.15
CA GLU A 154 4.19 4.26 13.08
C GLU A 154 4.82 3.29 12.08
N ILE A 155 5.31 3.79 10.94
CA ILE A 155 6.02 3.00 9.93
C ILE A 155 7.39 2.56 10.47
N GLU A 156 8.16 3.45 11.07
CA GLU A 156 9.47 3.13 11.67
C GLU A 156 9.37 2.05 12.76
N ALA A 157 8.26 2.02 13.51
CA ALA A 157 8.01 0.98 14.49
C ALA A 157 7.83 -0.44 13.88
N THR A 158 7.70 -0.54 12.54
CA THR A 158 7.61 -1.81 11.81
C THR A 158 8.89 -2.20 11.09
N TYR A 159 9.97 -1.42 11.17
CA TYR A 159 11.21 -1.65 10.43
C TYR A 159 11.88 -2.99 10.75
N SER A 160 11.74 -3.48 11.98
CA SER A 160 12.22 -4.81 12.37
C SER A 160 11.34 -5.98 11.89
N ASN A 161 10.22 -5.71 11.24
CA ASN A 161 9.33 -6.74 10.72
C ASN A 161 9.82 -7.27 9.36
N HIS A 162 10.93 -7.98 9.36
CA HIS A 162 11.49 -8.58 8.12
C HIS A 162 10.54 -9.59 7.45
N VAL A 163 9.57 -10.12 8.19
CA VAL A 163 8.46 -10.96 7.73
C VAL A 163 7.14 -10.36 8.21
N ARG A 164 6.03 -10.72 7.55
CA ARG A 164 4.70 -10.20 7.90
C ARG A 164 4.35 -10.41 9.36
N SER A 165 3.94 -9.32 10.03
CA SER A 165 3.60 -9.29 11.44
C SER A 165 2.24 -8.66 11.68
N ALA A 166 1.61 -8.99 12.82
CA ALA A 166 0.30 -8.45 13.17
C ALA A 166 0.31 -6.93 13.49
N ASN A 167 1.48 -6.35 13.76
CA ASN A 167 1.64 -4.92 13.96
C ASN A 167 1.98 -4.13 12.68
N ASP A 168 2.06 -4.79 11.52
CA ASP A 168 2.28 -4.11 10.25
C ASP A 168 1.17 -3.10 9.95
N ILE A 169 1.54 -2.09 9.16
CA ILE A 169 0.64 -1.12 8.56
C ILE A 169 0.57 -1.42 7.06
N GLN A 170 -0.64 -1.58 6.57
CA GLN A 170 -0.88 -1.90 5.16
C GLN A 170 -0.89 -0.65 4.30
N ARG A 171 -0.59 -0.78 3.03
CA ARG A 171 -0.68 0.24 1.99
C ARG A 171 -2.04 0.95 1.90
N ASN A 172 -3.10 0.34 2.40
CA ASN A 172 -4.42 0.97 2.56
C ASN A 172 -4.36 2.34 3.27
N MET A 173 -3.39 2.53 4.17
CA MET A 173 -3.17 3.80 4.86
C MET A 173 -3.07 4.97 3.88
N TYR A 174 -2.32 4.82 2.79
CA TYR A 174 -2.13 5.87 1.79
C TYR A 174 -3.44 6.28 1.11
N SER A 175 -4.26 5.28 0.74
CA SER A 175 -5.60 5.52 0.19
C SER A 175 -6.52 6.22 1.20
N TYR A 176 -6.45 5.82 2.47
CA TYR A 176 -7.28 6.42 3.53
C TYR A 176 -6.88 7.88 3.81
N VAL A 177 -5.58 8.19 3.79
CA VAL A 177 -5.09 9.57 3.91
C VAL A 177 -5.58 10.42 2.74
N ALA A 178 -5.39 9.95 1.51
CA ALA A 178 -5.84 10.67 0.32
C ALA A 178 -7.36 10.96 0.36
N LEU A 179 -8.18 9.97 0.80
CA LEU A 179 -9.62 10.17 1.00
C LEU A 179 -9.94 11.13 2.16
N ALA A 180 -9.19 11.09 3.26
CA ALA A 180 -9.38 11.98 4.40
C ALA A 180 -9.08 13.44 4.03
N GLU A 181 -8.06 13.67 3.23
CA GLU A 181 -7.60 14.97 2.74
C GLU A 181 -8.34 15.43 1.46
N LYS A 182 -9.32 14.66 0.95
CA LYS A 182 -10.08 14.93 -0.28
C LYS A 182 -9.18 15.00 -1.53
N ARG A 183 -8.14 14.19 -1.57
CA ARG A 183 -7.19 14.05 -2.68
C ARG A 183 -7.36 12.72 -3.41
N ALA A 184 -8.52 12.06 -3.24
CA ALA A 184 -8.93 10.85 -3.95
C ALA A 184 -10.46 10.77 -4.02
N HIS A 185 -10.96 9.98 -5.00
CA HIS A 185 -12.38 9.72 -5.25
C HIS A 185 -12.77 8.27 -4.99
#